data_6cb255061b5e5c5b80e2a3ada9aa13ca
#
_entry.id   6cb255061b5e5c5b80e2a3ada9aa13ca
#
_cell.length_a   1.000
_cell.length_b   1.000
_cell.length_c   1.000
_cell.angle_alpha   90.00
_cell.angle_beta   90.00
_cell.angle_gamma   90.00
#
_symmetry.space_group_name_H-M   'P 1'
#
loop_
_entity.id
_entity.type
_entity.pdbx_description
1 polymer ?
#
loop_
_entity_poly.entity_id
_entity_poly.type
_entity_poly.pdbx_seq_one_letter_code
_entity_poly.pdbx_strand_id
1 'polypeptide(L)'
;MRNIDINNRGLGAPGVASQGVSHHITLENLYIHGVGDSQQTVGIAANSAPTWNWTIRNNQIIGAGTGMYLGNSDGNAPFVAGLIEHNLIRDTIGYSMQIKHQTVWSSVPAGMPTGTTTTVVRHNVFSKLSSFVSADGARPNLLVGDQPPSGPGSGNGFEIYGNFFWQNPTEALFQGEGNIAFHHNLMVNASGPAVVIQRHYGSVRNVRIFANTIVARDNGISVTGGQSGTTQRVAGNAVFAANPVSISGADAAQIDNVTGSQAAAATYLNNPGAALGQLDLYPRVGQLQAPALNTSGLSAYADWNRDFNGTGDSWTTRGAYAGTGTNPGWQPQLAIKP
;
A
#
# COMPACT_ATOMS: atom_id res chain seq x y z
N MET A 1 -0.06 21.87 -8.69
CA MET A 1 1.39 22.01 -9.00
C MET A 1 1.75 20.89 -9.94
N ARG A 2 2.48 21.15 -11.03
CA ARG A 2 2.88 20.13 -12.01
C ARG A 2 4.18 20.49 -12.75
N ASN A 3 4.88 19.43 -13.23
CA ASN A 3 6.06 19.52 -14.09
C ASN A 3 7.21 20.34 -13.44
N ILE A 4 7.55 20.05 -12.18
CA ILE A 4 8.57 20.79 -11.42
C ILE A 4 9.61 19.81 -10.88
N ASP A 5 10.87 20.17 -11.03
CA ASP A 5 12.00 19.57 -10.31
C ASP A 5 12.20 20.32 -9.00
N ILE A 6 12.12 19.58 -7.87
CA ILE A 6 12.26 20.11 -6.52
C ILE A 6 13.48 19.45 -5.87
N ASN A 7 14.59 20.19 -5.85
CA ASN A 7 15.81 19.78 -5.18
C ASN A 7 16.02 20.60 -3.91
N ASN A 8 15.87 19.97 -2.76
CA ASN A 8 16.00 20.63 -1.45
C ASN A 8 17.45 20.76 -0.98
N ARG A 9 18.42 20.14 -1.64
CA ARG A 9 19.87 20.21 -1.33
C ARG A 9 20.23 19.92 0.14
N GLY A 10 19.45 19.09 0.82
CA GLY A 10 19.67 18.73 2.23
C GLY A 10 19.34 19.85 3.24
N LEU A 11 18.47 20.80 2.91
CA LEU A 11 18.14 21.93 3.78
C LEU A 11 17.18 21.60 4.93
N GLY A 12 16.83 20.35 5.17
CA GLY A 12 15.97 19.94 6.28
C GLY A 12 14.51 20.39 6.19
N ALA A 13 14.06 20.90 5.04
CA ALA A 13 12.69 21.34 4.80
C ALA A 13 11.94 20.33 3.91
N PRO A 14 10.60 20.27 3.95
CA PRO A 14 9.82 19.46 3.01
C PRO A 14 10.01 19.91 1.55
N GLY A 15 9.91 18.97 0.61
CA GLY A 15 9.85 19.31 -0.82
C GLY A 15 8.58 20.07 -1.16
N VAL A 16 7.44 19.57 -0.71
CA VAL A 16 6.12 20.23 -0.80
C VAL A 16 5.44 20.13 0.57
N ALA A 17 4.86 21.23 1.07
CA ALA A 17 4.14 21.21 2.34
C ALA A 17 2.85 22.02 2.29
N SER A 18 1.81 21.51 2.96
CA SER A 18 0.62 22.27 3.33
C SER A 18 0.76 22.76 4.78
N GLN A 19 0.62 24.07 5.01
CA GLN A 19 0.74 24.68 6.34
C GLN A 19 -0.62 24.91 7.00
N GLY A 20 -1.73 24.68 6.30
CA GLY A 20 -3.08 24.91 6.81
C GLY A 20 -4.10 23.99 6.16
N VAL A 21 -5.37 24.18 6.50
CA VAL A 21 -6.49 23.47 5.88
C VAL A 21 -6.43 23.62 4.37
N SER A 22 -6.43 22.51 3.65
CA SER A 22 -6.32 22.53 2.19
C SER A 22 -7.04 21.35 1.54
N HIS A 23 -7.62 21.60 0.38
CA HIS A 23 -8.40 20.60 -0.33
C HIS A 23 -8.37 20.80 -1.85
N HIS A 24 -8.73 19.73 -2.58
CA HIS A 24 -8.78 19.75 -4.06
C HIS A 24 -7.45 20.20 -4.67
N ILE A 25 -6.34 19.75 -4.07
CA ILE A 25 -4.98 20.00 -4.56
C ILE A 25 -4.56 18.87 -5.48
N THR A 26 -3.98 19.22 -6.63
CA THR A 26 -3.32 18.26 -7.51
C THR A 26 -1.82 18.50 -7.54
N LEU A 27 -1.05 17.46 -7.19
CA LEU A 27 0.41 17.38 -7.34
C LEU A 27 0.72 16.35 -8.40
N GLU A 28 1.30 16.78 -9.51
CA GLU A 28 1.45 15.94 -10.70
C GLU A 28 2.77 16.16 -11.42
N ASN A 29 3.42 15.07 -11.85
CA ASN A 29 4.68 15.10 -12.61
C ASN A 29 5.78 15.89 -11.88
N LEU A 30 5.90 15.73 -10.57
CA LEU A 30 6.97 16.33 -9.80
C LEU A 30 8.15 15.35 -9.70
N TYR A 31 9.36 15.86 -9.77
CA TYR A 31 10.58 15.16 -9.40
C TYR A 31 11.11 15.77 -8.11
N ILE A 32 10.99 15.05 -6.99
CA ILE A 32 11.35 15.51 -5.65
C ILE A 32 12.55 14.72 -5.16
N HIS A 33 13.64 15.43 -4.87
CA HIS A 33 14.89 14.82 -4.42
C HIS A 33 15.71 15.77 -3.53
N GLY A 34 16.80 15.29 -2.95
CA GLY A 34 17.64 16.09 -2.04
C GLY A 34 16.96 16.42 -0.70
N VAL A 35 16.00 15.62 -0.27
CA VAL A 35 15.22 15.75 0.99
C VAL A 35 15.52 14.60 1.98
N GLY A 36 16.72 14.03 1.92
CA GLY A 36 17.10 12.78 2.61
C GLY A 36 18.14 12.94 3.71
N ASP A 37 18.17 14.05 4.45
CA ASP A 37 19.11 14.27 5.55
C ASP A 37 18.71 13.57 6.86
N SER A 38 17.43 13.35 7.09
CA SER A 38 16.88 12.57 8.22
C SER A 38 15.54 11.95 7.86
N GLN A 39 15.04 10.99 8.65
CA GLN A 39 13.69 10.43 8.40
C GLN A 39 12.57 11.46 8.60
N GLN A 40 12.83 12.59 9.25
CA GLN A 40 11.85 13.65 9.47
C GLN A 40 11.73 14.62 8.27
N THR A 41 12.67 14.58 7.34
CA THR A 41 12.60 15.41 6.13
C THR A 41 11.68 14.77 5.09
N VAL A 42 10.64 15.46 4.71
CA VAL A 42 9.50 14.90 3.98
C VAL A 42 9.47 15.35 2.53
N GLY A 43 9.23 14.43 1.60
CA GLY A 43 9.02 14.76 0.19
C GLY A 43 7.72 15.57 -0.01
N ILE A 44 6.58 15.00 0.39
CA ILE A 44 5.26 15.67 0.37
C ILE A 44 4.63 15.59 1.76
N ALA A 45 4.41 16.75 2.39
CA ALA A 45 3.83 16.87 3.72
C ALA A 45 2.43 17.51 3.67
N ALA A 46 1.43 16.77 4.16
CA ALA A 46 0.06 17.25 4.39
C ALA A 46 -0.36 16.84 5.81
N ASN A 47 0.38 17.34 6.81
CA ASN A 47 0.32 16.88 8.19
C ASN A 47 0.21 18.01 9.24
N SER A 48 -0.05 19.25 8.81
CA SER A 48 -0.18 20.40 9.72
C SER A 48 -1.63 20.72 10.09
N ALA A 49 -2.58 20.36 9.21
CA ALA A 49 -4.01 20.63 9.38
C ALA A 49 -4.83 19.63 8.56
N PRO A 50 -6.17 19.54 8.77
CA PRO A 50 -7.04 18.68 7.97
C PRO A 50 -6.93 18.95 6.48
N THR A 51 -6.81 17.87 5.70
CA THR A 51 -6.70 17.92 4.24
C THR A 51 -7.58 16.87 3.58
N TRP A 52 -8.21 17.18 2.46
CA TRP A 52 -9.08 16.25 1.75
C TRP A 52 -9.13 16.46 0.25
N ASN A 53 -9.52 15.43 -0.50
CA ASN A 53 -9.63 15.44 -1.95
C ASN A 53 -8.34 15.89 -2.67
N TRP A 54 -7.19 15.44 -2.16
CA TRP A 54 -5.93 15.63 -2.87
C TRP A 54 -5.74 14.54 -3.92
N THR A 55 -5.23 14.94 -5.08
CA THR A 55 -4.73 14.02 -6.11
C THR A 55 -3.21 14.16 -6.19
N ILE A 56 -2.49 13.07 -5.90
CA ILE A 56 -1.03 12.99 -5.95
C ILE A 56 -0.68 11.92 -6.98
N ARG A 57 -0.23 12.33 -8.17
CA ARG A 57 -0.02 11.38 -9.26
C ARG A 57 1.18 11.66 -10.15
N ASN A 58 1.72 10.59 -10.73
CA ASN A 58 2.85 10.65 -11.68
C ASN A 58 4.09 11.34 -11.10
N ASN A 59 4.29 11.31 -9.78
CA ASN A 59 5.45 11.94 -9.14
C ASN A 59 6.57 10.93 -8.94
N GLN A 60 7.80 11.41 -8.91
CA GLN A 60 8.97 10.67 -8.49
C GLN A 60 9.53 11.31 -7.23
N ILE A 61 9.60 10.55 -6.14
CA ILE A 61 10.18 10.97 -4.85
C ILE A 61 11.35 10.04 -4.56
N ILE A 62 12.56 10.58 -4.62
CA ILE A 62 13.79 9.78 -4.58
C ILE A 62 14.66 10.21 -3.40
N GLY A 63 15.02 9.27 -2.53
CA GLY A 63 15.97 9.50 -1.45
C GLY A 63 15.46 10.47 -0.38
N ALA A 64 14.15 10.57 -0.17
CA ALA A 64 13.59 11.40 0.91
C ALA A 64 13.78 10.74 2.28
N GLY A 65 13.76 11.55 3.35
CA GLY A 65 13.64 11.03 4.71
C GLY A 65 12.37 10.23 4.90
N THR A 66 11.23 10.86 4.66
CA THR A 66 9.91 10.23 4.45
C THR A 66 9.35 10.70 3.11
N GLY A 67 8.91 9.80 2.25
CA GLY A 67 8.41 10.17 0.93
C GLY A 67 7.15 11.01 1.01
N MET A 68 6.09 10.48 1.64
CA MET A 68 4.83 11.21 1.86
C MET A 68 4.39 11.08 3.32
N TYR A 69 4.04 12.19 3.95
CA TYR A 69 3.48 12.25 5.30
C TYR A 69 2.11 12.93 5.27
N LEU A 70 1.06 12.14 5.34
CA LEU A 70 -0.34 12.54 5.18
C LEU A 70 -1.09 12.31 6.49
N GLY A 71 -1.75 13.36 7.00
CA GLY A 71 -2.27 13.38 8.37
C GLY A 71 -1.15 13.48 9.42
N ASN A 72 -1.47 13.88 10.66
CA ASN A 72 -0.45 14.05 11.71
C ASN A 72 -0.42 12.91 12.74
N SER A 73 0.67 12.83 13.49
CA SER A 73 0.89 11.79 14.51
C SER A 73 -0.14 11.82 15.64
N ASP A 74 -0.73 12.98 15.92
CA ASP A 74 -1.72 13.12 17.00
C ASP A 74 -3.13 12.72 16.57
N GLY A 75 -3.33 12.47 15.25
CA GLY A 75 -4.59 12.05 14.68
C GLY A 75 -5.64 13.16 14.55
N ASN A 76 -5.30 14.41 14.82
CA ASN A 76 -6.24 15.54 14.79
C ASN A 76 -6.17 16.40 13.50
N ALA A 77 -5.25 16.11 12.61
CA ALA A 77 -5.17 16.68 11.28
C ALA A 77 -5.35 15.58 10.22
N PRO A 78 -6.58 15.11 9.96
CA PRO A 78 -6.85 13.98 9.11
C PRO A 78 -6.56 14.25 7.63
N PHE A 79 -6.12 13.20 6.92
CA PHE A 79 -6.05 13.17 5.46
C PHE A 79 -7.19 12.28 4.94
N VAL A 80 -8.10 12.83 4.14
CA VAL A 80 -9.38 12.19 3.78
C VAL A 80 -9.64 12.25 2.28
N ALA A 81 -10.20 11.17 1.74
CA ALA A 81 -10.65 11.08 0.34
C ALA A 81 -9.55 11.45 -0.67
N GLY A 82 -8.31 11.05 -0.41
CA GLY A 82 -7.19 11.26 -1.32
C GLY A 82 -7.13 10.24 -2.44
N LEU A 83 -6.57 10.64 -3.58
CA LEU A 83 -6.18 9.75 -4.68
C LEU A 83 -4.66 9.84 -4.86
N ILE A 84 -3.97 8.74 -4.59
CA ILE A 84 -2.51 8.61 -4.71
C ILE A 84 -2.21 7.52 -5.73
N GLU A 85 -1.78 7.92 -6.93
CA GLU A 85 -1.67 6.98 -8.04
C GLU A 85 -0.46 7.22 -8.94
N HIS A 86 0.07 6.14 -9.52
CA HIS A 86 1.16 6.22 -10.51
C HIS A 86 2.38 7.01 -10.00
N ASN A 87 2.75 6.89 -8.72
CA ASN A 87 3.95 7.52 -8.18
C ASN A 87 5.07 6.47 -8.05
N LEU A 88 6.31 6.92 -8.21
CA LEU A 88 7.51 6.19 -7.82
C LEU A 88 8.07 6.81 -6.54
N ILE A 89 8.07 6.05 -5.45
CA ILE A 89 8.67 6.46 -4.18
C ILE A 89 9.75 5.43 -3.82
N ARG A 90 11.01 5.84 -3.83
CA ARG A 90 12.11 4.92 -3.57
C ARG A 90 13.24 5.52 -2.76
N ASP A 91 14.02 4.64 -2.15
CA ASP A 91 15.24 4.97 -1.42
C ASP A 91 14.99 5.91 -0.24
N THR A 92 13.84 5.76 0.43
CA THR A 92 13.49 6.56 1.62
C THR A 92 14.15 6.01 2.87
N ILE A 93 14.57 6.89 3.79
CA ILE A 93 15.17 6.53 5.09
C ILE A 93 14.09 5.95 6.01
N GLY A 94 12.96 6.64 6.15
CA GLY A 94 11.79 6.25 6.92
C GLY A 94 10.72 5.60 6.06
N TYR A 95 9.47 6.03 6.20
CA TYR A 95 8.37 5.55 5.36
C TYR A 95 8.54 5.99 3.89
N SER A 96 8.20 5.13 2.93
CA SER A 96 7.97 5.65 1.59
C SER A 96 6.69 6.48 1.56
N MET A 97 5.62 6.00 2.25
CA MET A 97 4.41 6.78 2.48
C MET A 97 3.76 6.39 3.81
N GLN A 98 3.21 7.38 4.52
CA GLN A 98 2.38 7.14 5.69
C GLN A 98 1.12 8.00 5.63
N ILE A 99 -0.03 7.38 5.95
CA ILE A 99 -1.30 8.05 6.22
C ILE A 99 -1.62 7.74 7.67
N LYS A 100 -1.63 8.78 8.52
CA LYS A 100 -1.73 8.59 9.98
C LYS A 100 -3.14 8.20 10.42
N HIS A 101 -3.20 7.59 11.60
CA HIS A 101 -4.46 7.34 12.30
C HIS A 101 -5.21 8.63 12.60
N GLN A 102 -6.50 8.52 12.85
CA GLN A 102 -7.37 9.66 13.14
C GLN A 102 -8.09 9.45 14.47
N THR A 103 -8.10 10.49 15.28
CA THR A 103 -8.96 10.58 16.46
C THR A 103 -10.36 11.06 16.08
N VAL A 104 -11.29 11.11 17.02
CA VAL A 104 -12.58 11.77 16.79
C VAL A 104 -12.33 13.23 16.38
N TRP A 105 -12.92 13.67 15.28
CA TRP A 105 -12.70 15.02 14.78
C TRP A 105 -13.34 16.04 15.71
N SER A 106 -12.54 16.84 16.38
CA SER A 106 -13.00 17.90 17.31
C SER A 106 -13.68 19.06 16.58
N SER A 107 -13.34 19.25 15.31
CA SER A 107 -13.98 20.21 14.41
C SER A 107 -13.93 19.67 12.98
N VAL A 108 -14.88 20.07 12.17
CA VAL A 108 -14.95 19.74 10.75
C VAL A 108 -14.88 21.04 9.95
N PRO A 109 -13.78 21.27 9.21
CA PRO A 109 -13.69 22.44 8.34
C PRO A 109 -14.82 22.47 7.30
N ALA A 110 -15.24 23.65 6.92
CA ALA A 110 -16.30 23.82 5.92
C ALA A 110 -15.94 23.13 4.61
N GLY A 111 -16.83 22.30 4.08
CA GLY A 111 -16.64 21.54 2.84
C GLY A 111 -15.89 20.22 3.01
N MET A 112 -15.39 19.88 4.19
CA MET A 112 -14.79 18.58 4.44
C MET A 112 -15.88 17.49 4.47
N PRO A 113 -15.70 16.35 3.77
CA PRO A 113 -16.67 15.27 3.78
C PRO A 113 -16.89 14.68 5.17
N THR A 114 -18.15 14.53 5.56
CA THR A 114 -18.55 13.92 6.84
C THR A 114 -19.16 12.53 6.70
N GLY A 115 -19.58 12.17 5.50
CA GLY A 115 -20.01 10.81 5.14
C GLY A 115 -18.82 9.86 4.96
N THR A 116 -19.12 8.61 4.67
CA THR A 116 -18.09 7.60 4.35
C THR A 116 -17.37 7.95 3.06
N THR A 117 -16.04 7.98 3.14
CA THR A 117 -15.15 8.22 1.99
C THR A 117 -14.04 7.17 1.94
N THR A 118 -13.43 7.04 0.77
CA THR A 118 -12.29 6.15 0.56
C THR A 118 -11.07 6.95 0.11
N THR A 119 -9.94 6.71 0.76
CA THR A 119 -8.63 7.13 0.25
C THR A 119 -8.06 6.00 -0.59
N VAL A 120 -7.74 6.30 -1.84
CA VAL A 120 -7.26 5.33 -2.83
C VAL A 120 -5.76 5.46 -3.03
N VAL A 121 -5.04 4.34 -2.93
CA VAL A 121 -3.60 4.22 -3.20
C VAL A 121 -3.41 3.15 -4.27
N ARG A 122 -3.15 3.56 -5.52
CA ARG A 122 -3.11 2.60 -6.63
C ARG A 122 -1.98 2.85 -7.62
N HIS A 123 -1.52 1.76 -8.24
CA HIS A 123 -0.53 1.80 -9.33
C HIS A 123 0.78 2.51 -8.97
N ASN A 124 1.11 2.60 -7.67
CA ASN A 124 2.37 3.17 -7.23
C ASN A 124 3.47 2.11 -7.16
N VAL A 125 4.70 2.57 -7.21
CA VAL A 125 5.91 1.76 -7.00
C VAL A 125 6.61 2.25 -5.75
N PHE A 126 6.78 1.34 -4.79
CA PHE A 126 7.45 1.59 -3.50
C PHE A 126 8.69 0.73 -3.39
N SER A 127 9.83 1.33 -3.03
CA SER A 127 11.06 0.58 -2.80
C SER A 127 11.91 1.17 -1.68
N LYS A 128 12.58 0.31 -0.91
CA LYS A 128 13.64 0.68 0.03
C LYS A 128 14.84 -0.22 -0.15
N LEU A 129 16.03 0.37 -0.13
CA LEU A 129 17.30 -0.34 -0.24
C LEU A 129 18.04 -0.36 1.11
N SER A 130 18.92 -1.33 1.32
CA SER A 130 19.66 -1.52 2.55
C SER A 130 20.54 -0.32 2.96
N SER A 131 20.95 0.51 2.01
CA SER A 131 21.74 1.72 2.25
C SER A 131 20.94 2.87 2.88
N PHE A 132 19.62 2.74 2.95
CA PHE A 132 18.70 3.76 3.47
C PHE A 132 17.96 3.26 4.71
N VAL A 133 18.70 2.72 5.68
CA VAL A 133 18.14 2.26 6.95
C VAL A 133 18.24 3.38 7.98
N SER A 134 17.11 3.73 8.59
CA SER A 134 17.07 4.70 9.67
C SER A 134 17.64 4.14 10.97
N ALA A 135 18.50 4.92 11.66
CA ALA A 135 18.92 4.63 13.02
C ALA A 135 17.76 4.73 14.04
N ASP A 136 16.69 5.46 13.69
CA ASP A 136 15.50 5.65 14.54
C ASP A 136 14.52 4.47 14.49
N GLY A 137 14.91 3.36 13.89
CA GLY A 137 14.17 2.13 13.82
C GLY A 137 13.51 1.85 12.49
N ALA A 138 12.96 0.66 12.39
CA ALA A 138 12.33 0.13 11.20
C ALA A 138 11.05 0.89 10.84
N ARG A 139 10.80 1.09 9.55
CA ARG A 139 9.58 1.70 9.01
C ARG A 139 9.13 0.95 7.75
N PRO A 140 7.83 0.65 7.61
CA PRO A 140 7.30 0.03 6.38
C PRO A 140 7.42 0.95 5.17
N ASN A 141 7.27 0.38 3.97
CA ASN A 141 7.15 1.20 2.77
C ASN A 141 5.86 2.02 2.84
N LEU A 142 4.74 1.36 3.10
CA LEU A 142 3.43 2.01 3.27
C LEU A 142 2.85 1.73 4.64
N LEU A 143 2.41 2.79 5.34
CA LEU A 143 1.60 2.72 6.55
C LEU A 143 0.25 3.38 6.33
N VAL A 144 -0.85 2.75 6.76
CA VAL A 144 -2.17 3.40 6.93
C VAL A 144 -2.68 3.17 8.35
N GLY A 145 -3.12 4.25 9.00
CA GLY A 145 -3.66 4.22 10.35
C GLY A 145 -5.19 4.07 10.38
N ASP A 146 -5.74 3.90 11.59
CA ASP A 146 -7.18 3.73 11.78
C ASP A 146 -7.96 5.03 11.53
N GLN A 147 -9.21 4.88 11.15
CA GLN A 147 -10.20 5.94 11.03
C GLN A 147 -10.71 6.34 12.42
N PRO A 148 -11.42 7.49 12.58
CA PRO A 148 -12.02 7.86 13.85
C PRO A 148 -12.86 6.73 14.46
N PRO A 149 -12.81 6.50 15.77
CA PRO A 149 -13.56 5.42 16.41
C PRO A 149 -15.08 5.66 16.37
N SER A 150 -15.51 6.91 16.17
CA SER A 150 -16.92 7.28 16.07
C SER A 150 -17.07 8.67 15.40
N GLY A 151 -18.30 9.03 15.03
CA GLY A 151 -18.62 10.32 14.42
C GLY A 151 -18.20 10.41 12.94
N PRO A 152 -18.05 11.63 12.40
CA PRO A 152 -17.64 11.85 11.03
C PRO A 152 -16.31 11.15 10.73
N GLY A 153 -16.22 10.53 9.56
CA GLY A 153 -15.04 9.77 9.12
C GLY A 153 -14.89 8.35 9.69
N SER A 154 -15.71 7.94 10.66
CA SER A 154 -15.59 6.59 11.28
C SER A 154 -15.86 5.44 10.30
N GLY A 155 -16.62 5.69 9.25
CA GLY A 155 -16.90 4.74 8.18
C GLY A 155 -15.90 4.80 7.02
N ASN A 156 -14.93 5.69 7.05
CA ASN A 156 -13.93 5.83 5.99
C ASN A 156 -13.10 4.55 5.83
N GLY A 157 -12.42 4.41 4.70
CA GLY A 157 -11.56 3.27 4.43
C GLY A 157 -10.42 3.60 3.48
N PHE A 158 -9.56 2.61 3.31
CA PHE A 158 -8.47 2.62 2.34
C PHE A 158 -8.70 1.55 1.28
N GLU A 159 -8.50 1.89 0.02
CA GLU A 159 -8.36 0.95 -1.08
C GLU A 159 -6.94 1.04 -1.63
N ILE A 160 -6.20 -0.07 -1.55
CA ILE A 160 -4.78 -0.15 -1.88
C ILE A 160 -4.61 -1.25 -2.92
N TYR A 161 -4.43 -0.89 -4.20
CA TYR A 161 -4.41 -1.89 -5.26
C TYR A 161 -3.52 -1.55 -6.46
N GLY A 162 -3.13 -2.59 -7.18
CA GLY A 162 -2.32 -2.45 -8.38
C GLY A 162 -0.92 -1.89 -8.14
N ASN A 163 -0.45 -1.84 -6.88
CA ASN A 163 0.85 -1.31 -6.54
C ASN A 163 1.94 -2.39 -6.63
N PHE A 164 3.16 -1.97 -6.88
CA PHE A 164 4.35 -2.79 -6.77
C PHE A 164 5.19 -2.37 -5.56
N PHE A 165 5.42 -3.31 -4.64
CA PHE A 165 6.27 -3.13 -3.47
C PHE A 165 7.55 -3.95 -3.64
N TRP A 166 8.69 -3.29 -3.59
CA TRP A 166 9.98 -3.91 -3.77
C TRP A 166 10.91 -3.65 -2.60
N GLN A 167 11.19 -4.70 -1.84
CA GLN A 167 12.15 -4.74 -0.73
C GLN A 167 11.90 -3.74 0.40
N ASN A 168 12.16 -4.19 1.60
CA ASN A 168 12.37 -3.39 2.80
C ASN A 168 13.35 -4.17 3.69
N PRO A 169 14.54 -3.64 3.95
CA PRO A 169 15.57 -4.39 4.68
C PRO A 169 15.28 -4.56 6.18
N THR A 170 14.36 -3.80 6.74
CA THR A 170 14.17 -3.70 8.19
C THR A 170 12.74 -3.91 8.67
N GLU A 171 11.73 -3.87 7.79
CA GLU A 171 10.33 -3.89 8.19
C GLU A 171 9.44 -4.50 7.09
N ALA A 172 8.14 -4.54 7.34
CA ALA A 172 7.14 -4.97 6.36
C ALA A 172 7.07 -4.02 5.14
N LEU A 173 6.58 -4.52 4.03
CA LEU A 173 6.25 -3.68 2.88
C LEU A 173 5.00 -2.85 3.13
N PHE A 174 4.03 -3.42 3.84
CA PHE A 174 2.80 -2.74 4.20
C PHE A 174 2.42 -3.00 5.66
N GLN A 175 2.08 -1.94 6.38
CA GLN A 175 1.45 -2.02 7.70
C GLN A 175 0.13 -1.23 7.70
N GLY A 176 -0.88 -1.74 8.43
CA GLY A 176 -2.17 -1.06 8.48
C GLY A 176 -3.03 -1.42 9.67
N GLU A 177 -4.02 -0.57 9.90
CA GLU A 177 -5.14 -0.75 10.83
C GLU A 177 -6.40 -0.05 10.27
N GLY A 178 -7.57 -0.32 10.82
CA GLY A 178 -8.84 0.26 10.36
C GLY A 178 -9.55 -0.55 9.27
N ASN A 179 -10.29 0.13 8.40
CA ASN A 179 -11.00 -0.43 7.27
C ASN A 179 -10.09 -0.44 6.02
N ILE A 180 -9.75 -1.63 5.52
CA ILE A 180 -8.77 -1.79 4.43
C ILE A 180 -9.26 -2.78 3.40
N ALA A 181 -9.24 -2.40 2.12
CA ALA A 181 -9.22 -3.29 0.98
C ALA A 181 -7.82 -3.26 0.34
N PHE A 182 -7.17 -4.42 0.22
CA PHE A 182 -5.81 -4.57 -0.30
C PHE A 182 -5.80 -5.65 -1.37
N HIS A 183 -5.67 -5.26 -2.66
CA HIS A 183 -5.86 -6.23 -3.73
C HIS A 183 -5.02 -5.96 -4.98
N HIS A 184 -4.80 -7.01 -5.76
CA HIS A 184 -4.06 -6.96 -7.02
C HIS A 184 -2.69 -6.27 -6.91
N ASN A 185 -2.01 -6.36 -5.75
CA ASN A 185 -0.67 -5.84 -5.57
C ASN A 185 0.38 -6.92 -5.83
N LEU A 186 1.54 -6.50 -6.30
CA LEU A 186 2.75 -7.33 -6.38
C LEU A 186 3.71 -6.93 -5.24
N MET A 187 4.21 -7.91 -4.52
CA MET A 187 5.07 -7.67 -3.35
C MET A 187 6.25 -8.64 -3.32
N VAL A 188 7.46 -8.11 -3.20
CA VAL A 188 8.68 -8.90 -3.00
C VAL A 188 9.50 -8.34 -1.86
N ASN A 189 9.75 -9.13 -0.82
CA ASN A 189 10.62 -8.79 0.30
C ASN A 189 11.54 -9.95 0.67
N ALA A 190 12.76 -9.93 0.20
CA ALA A 190 13.77 -10.94 0.53
C ALA A 190 14.32 -10.79 1.95
N SER A 191 13.99 -9.73 2.67
CA SER A 191 14.56 -9.38 3.98
C SER A 191 13.60 -9.53 5.15
N GLY A 192 12.29 -9.53 4.90
CA GLY A 192 11.30 -9.49 5.98
C GLY A 192 9.88 -9.83 5.53
N PRO A 193 8.87 -9.41 6.32
CA PRO A 193 7.46 -9.64 6.03
C PRO A 193 6.95 -8.74 4.89
N ALA A 194 5.80 -9.12 4.30
CA ALA A 194 5.14 -8.31 3.29
C ALA A 194 3.98 -7.50 3.87
N VAL A 195 2.93 -8.13 4.36
CA VAL A 195 1.71 -7.48 4.87
C VAL A 195 1.55 -7.76 6.35
N VAL A 196 1.45 -6.70 7.16
CA VAL A 196 1.19 -6.77 8.59
C VAL A 196 0.05 -5.82 8.94
N ILE A 197 -1.10 -6.39 9.32
CA ILE A 197 -2.26 -5.63 9.78
C ILE A 197 -2.49 -6.01 11.25
N GLN A 198 -2.31 -5.04 12.12
CA GLN A 198 -2.43 -5.24 13.56
C GLN A 198 -2.76 -3.93 14.26
N ARG A 199 -3.31 -4.03 15.46
CA ARG A 199 -3.55 -2.87 16.30
C ARG A 199 -2.24 -2.17 16.67
N HIS A 200 -2.22 -0.86 16.49
CA HIS A 200 -1.14 0.02 16.95
C HIS A 200 -1.70 1.21 17.75
N TYR A 201 -2.39 2.13 17.09
CA TYR A 201 -3.11 3.24 17.74
C TYR A 201 -4.62 3.02 17.79
N GLY A 202 -5.17 2.38 16.78
CA GLY A 202 -6.58 2.14 16.62
C GLY A 202 -6.94 0.64 16.65
N SER A 203 -7.80 0.22 15.77
CA SER A 203 -8.35 -1.13 15.70
C SER A 203 -8.20 -1.72 14.31
N VAL A 204 -8.06 -3.03 14.21
CA VAL A 204 -8.24 -3.76 12.96
C VAL A 204 -9.74 -3.95 12.75
N ARG A 205 -10.28 -3.34 11.69
CA ARG A 205 -11.72 -3.37 11.42
C ARG A 205 -12.04 -4.31 10.25
N ASN A 206 -12.79 -3.84 9.26
CA ASN A 206 -13.08 -4.64 8.07
C ASN A 206 -11.86 -4.69 7.17
N VAL A 207 -11.31 -5.90 7.00
CA VAL A 207 -10.13 -6.13 6.17
C VAL A 207 -10.47 -7.08 5.05
N ARG A 208 -10.16 -6.71 3.82
CA ARG A 208 -10.28 -7.52 2.62
C ARG A 208 -8.93 -7.56 1.90
N ILE A 209 -8.27 -8.70 1.91
CA ILE A 209 -7.00 -8.92 1.20
C ILE A 209 -7.25 -9.97 0.14
N PHE A 210 -7.22 -9.59 -1.13
CA PHE A 210 -7.56 -10.52 -2.20
C PHE A 210 -6.73 -10.31 -3.46
N ALA A 211 -6.52 -11.39 -4.20
CA ALA A 211 -5.84 -11.35 -5.49
C ALA A 211 -4.48 -10.62 -5.46
N ASN A 212 -3.63 -10.86 -4.45
CA ASN A 212 -2.26 -10.34 -4.41
C ASN A 212 -1.27 -11.46 -4.75
N THR A 213 -0.14 -11.13 -5.37
CA THR A 213 1.01 -12.04 -5.52
C THR A 213 2.14 -11.55 -4.63
N ILE A 214 2.54 -12.40 -3.67
CA ILE A 214 3.47 -12.06 -2.60
C ILE A 214 4.60 -13.09 -2.53
N VAL A 215 5.85 -12.61 -2.54
CA VAL A 215 7.05 -13.41 -2.29
C VAL A 215 7.82 -12.73 -1.16
N ALA A 216 7.86 -13.34 0.02
CA ALA A 216 8.47 -12.75 1.20
C ALA A 216 9.33 -13.76 1.98
N ARG A 217 10.33 -13.27 2.74
CA ARG A 217 11.15 -14.16 3.56
C ARG A 217 10.38 -14.68 4.77
N ASP A 218 9.73 -13.81 5.51
CA ASP A 218 9.14 -14.14 6.82
C ASP A 218 7.62 -14.38 6.73
N ASN A 219 6.81 -13.37 7.01
CA ASN A 219 5.35 -13.45 6.91
C ASN A 219 4.88 -12.90 5.56
N GLY A 220 4.03 -13.64 4.86
CA GLY A 220 3.37 -13.16 3.65
C GLY A 220 2.24 -12.18 4.01
N ILE A 221 1.18 -12.69 4.63
CA ILE A 221 0.04 -11.92 5.11
C ILE A 221 -0.18 -12.26 6.60
N SER A 222 -0.10 -11.26 7.46
CA SER A 222 -0.43 -11.35 8.87
C SER A 222 -1.52 -10.36 9.23
N VAL A 223 -2.67 -10.86 9.73
CA VAL A 223 -3.78 -10.04 10.24
C VAL A 223 -4.09 -10.47 11.66
N THR A 224 -3.92 -9.56 12.63
CA THR A 224 -4.06 -9.88 14.04
C THR A 224 -5.01 -8.93 14.77
N GLY A 225 -5.95 -9.47 15.53
CA GLY A 225 -6.76 -8.70 16.48
C GLY A 225 -7.95 -7.97 15.84
N GLY A 226 -8.67 -8.62 14.92
CA GLY A 226 -9.91 -8.08 14.36
C GLY A 226 -10.92 -7.67 15.43
N GLN A 227 -11.45 -6.46 15.33
CA GLN A 227 -12.45 -5.91 16.24
C GLN A 227 -13.76 -6.72 16.15
N SER A 228 -14.42 -6.96 17.28
CA SER A 228 -15.74 -7.59 17.31
C SER A 228 -16.75 -6.86 16.43
N GLY A 229 -17.57 -7.60 15.69
CA GLY A 229 -18.54 -7.05 14.74
C GLY A 229 -17.96 -6.60 13.41
N THR A 230 -16.67 -6.83 13.16
CA THR A 230 -15.99 -6.59 11.88
C THR A 230 -15.48 -7.88 11.26
N THR A 231 -15.20 -7.89 9.98
CA THR A 231 -14.81 -9.10 9.27
C THR A 231 -13.43 -8.96 8.62
N GLN A 232 -12.63 -10.02 8.76
CA GLN A 232 -11.32 -10.11 8.11
C GLN A 232 -11.35 -11.28 7.11
N ARG A 233 -11.07 -11.01 5.85
CA ARG A 233 -11.07 -12.01 4.77
C ARG A 233 -9.78 -11.91 3.96
N VAL A 234 -9.12 -13.06 3.80
CA VAL A 234 -7.93 -13.21 2.94
C VAL A 234 -8.26 -14.24 1.87
N ALA A 235 -8.43 -13.84 0.62
CA ALA A 235 -9.02 -14.66 -0.43
C ALA A 235 -8.27 -14.58 -1.77
N GLY A 236 -8.09 -15.72 -2.44
CA GLY A 236 -7.59 -15.75 -3.81
C GLY A 236 -6.17 -15.24 -4.03
N ASN A 237 -5.37 -15.13 -2.98
CA ASN A 237 -3.98 -14.67 -3.09
C ASN A 237 -3.04 -15.81 -3.48
N ALA A 238 -1.88 -15.47 -4.09
CA ALA A 238 -0.73 -16.35 -4.25
C ALA A 238 0.38 -15.85 -3.32
N VAL A 239 0.69 -16.63 -2.25
CA VAL A 239 1.56 -16.17 -1.17
C VAL A 239 2.66 -17.18 -0.89
N PHE A 240 3.91 -16.77 -1.10
CA PHE A 240 5.10 -17.60 -0.94
C PHE A 240 6.02 -16.99 0.13
N ALA A 241 6.02 -17.58 1.31
CA ALA A 241 6.74 -17.07 2.47
C ALA A 241 7.00 -18.18 3.50
N ALA A 242 7.83 -17.92 4.53
CA ALA A 242 8.01 -18.87 5.62
C ALA A 242 6.67 -19.12 6.36
N ASN A 243 5.90 -18.05 6.61
CA ASN A 243 4.54 -18.09 7.14
C ASN A 243 3.59 -17.39 6.14
N PRO A 244 3.03 -18.12 5.17
CA PRO A 244 2.33 -17.49 4.05
C PRO A 244 1.12 -16.66 4.48
N VAL A 245 0.21 -17.22 5.28
CA VAL A 245 -1.00 -16.52 5.74
C VAL A 245 -1.28 -16.85 7.19
N SER A 246 -1.34 -15.83 8.05
CA SER A 246 -1.80 -15.91 9.42
C SER A 246 -2.89 -14.87 9.66
N ILE A 247 -4.06 -15.30 10.12
CA ILE A 247 -5.19 -14.42 10.35
C ILE A 247 -5.91 -14.80 11.63
N SER A 248 -6.17 -13.81 12.48
CA SER A 248 -6.94 -13.98 13.72
C SER A 248 -7.96 -12.86 13.89
N GLY A 249 -9.07 -13.19 14.53
CA GLY A 249 -10.21 -12.32 14.75
C GLY A 249 -11.47 -13.17 14.91
N ALA A 250 -12.51 -12.63 15.52
CA ALA A 250 -13.75 -13.38 15.77
C ALA A 250 -14.44 -13.84 14.46
N ASP A 251 -14.23 -13.11 13.39
CA ASP A 251 -14.85 -13.30 12.08
C ASP A 251 -13.79 -13.39 10.96
N ALA A 252 -12.65 -14.02 11.28
CA ALA A 252 -11.54 -14.17 10.33
C ALA A 252 -11.73 -15.40 9.44
N ALA A 253 -11.45 -15.28 8.14
CA ALA A 253 -11.46 -16.42 7.22
C ALA A 253 -10.41 -16.31 6.11
N GLN A 254 -9.81 -17.45 5.79
CA GLN A 254 -8.96 -17.66 4.61
C GLN A 254 -9.77 -18.45 3.57
N ILE A 255 -9.71 -18.01 2.32
CA ILE A 255 -10.53 -18.59 1.24
C ILE A 255 -9.66 -18.73 -0.01
N ASP A 256 -9.50 -19.96 -0.48
CA ASP A 256 -8.90 -20.27 -1.80
C ASP A 256 -7.56 -19.56 -2.09
N ASN A 257 -6.69 -19.38 -1.10
CA ASN A 257 -5.34 -18.89 -1.33
C ASN A 257 -4.43 -20.04 -1.79
N VAL A 258 -3.50 -19.77 -2.71
CA VAL A 258 -2.38 -20.66 -3.00
C VAL A 258 -1.19 -20.21 -2.16
N THR A 259 -0.66 -21.12 -1.34
CA THR A 259 0.42 -20.82 -0.40
C THR A 259 1.57 -21.79 -0.54
N GLY A 260 2.79 -21.32 -0.25
CA GLY A 260 3.99 -22.14 -0.24
C GLY A 260 5.16 -21.43 0.43
N SER A 261 6.28 -22.13 0.57
CA SER A 261 7.53 -21.48 1.00
C SER A 261 8.01 -20.46 -0.04
N GLN A 262 8.87 -19.52 0.36
CA GLN A 262 9.46 -18.56 -0.56
C GLN A 262 10.12 -19.25 -1.77
N ALA A 263 10.85 -20.35 -1.55
CA ALA A 263 11.50 -21.12 -2.60
C ALA A 263 10.49 -21.77 -3.57
N ALA A 264 9.30 -22.14 -3.10
CA ALA A 264 8.26 -22.73 -3.94
C ALA A 264 7.70 -21.74 -4.98
N ALA A 265 7.90 -20.44 -4.81
CA ALA A 265 7.44 -19.44 -5.77
C ALA A 265 7.91 -19.74 -7.20
N ALA A 266 9.12 -20.27 -7.39
CA ALA A 266 9.68 -20.62 -8.69
C ALA A 266 8.93 -21.76 -9.42
N THR A 267 8.13 -22.55 -8.71
CA THR A 267 7.24 -23.56 -9.32
C THR A 267 6.04 -22.91 -9.99
N TYR A 268 5.55 -21.82 -9.42
CA TYR A 268 4.29 -21.18 -9.82
C TYR A 268 4.46 -19.95 -10.68
N LEU A 269 5.55 -19.19 -10.49
CA LEU A 269 5.81 -17.91 -11.13
C LEU A 269 6.97 -18.00 -12.09
N ASN A 270 6.99 -17.17 -13.12
CA ASN A 270 7.99 -17.25 -14.20
C ASN A 270 9.43 -17.05 -13.68
N ASN A 271 9.70 -15.93 -12.99
CA ASN A 271 11.04 -15.61 -12.51
C ASN A 271 11.01 -14.78 -11.19
N PRO A 272 10.49 -15.36 -10.08
CA PRO A 272 10.22 -14.60 -8.85
C PRO A 272 11.48 -14.23 -8.05
N GLY A 273 12.61 -14.86 -8.31
CA GLY A 273 13.89 -14.62 -7.62
C GLY A 273 14.86 -13.72 -8.37
N ALA A 274 14.48 -13.22 -9.54
CA ALA A 274 15.37 -12.42 -10.37
C ALA A 274 15.55 -10.98 -9.85
N ALA A 275 16.62 -10.35 -10.30
CA ALA A 275 16.80 -8.91 -10.14
C ALA A 275 15.76 -8.13 -10.96
N LEU A 276 15.54 -6.87 -10.58
CA LEU A 276 14.71 -5.95 -11.34
C LEU A 276 15.19 -5.87 -12.81
N GLY A 277 14.22 -5.79 -13.73
CA GLY A 277 14.46 -5.88 -15.17
C GLY A 277 14.35 -7.31 -15.73
N GLN A 278 14.44 -8.33 -14.86
CA GLN A 278 14.19 -9.73 -15.21
C GLN A 278 13.17 -10.38 -14.27
N LEU A 279 12.74 -9.66 -13.22
CA LEU A 279 11.73 -10.11 -12.29
C LEU A 279 10.39 -10.31 -13.02
N ASP A 280 9.83 -11.51 -12.92
CA ASP A 280 8.53 -11.80 -13.50
C ASP A 280 7.71 -12.65 -12.52
N LEU A 281 6.68 -12.03 -11.96
CA LEU A 281 5.75 -12.65 -11.01
C LEU A 281 4.48 -13.17 -11.71
N TYR A 282 4.45 -13.17 -13.05
CA TYR A 282 3.33 -13.73 -13.80
C TYR A 282 3.28 -15.25 -13.64
N PRO A 283 2.10 -15.85 -13.50
CA PRO A 283 1.97 -17.30 -13.33
C PRO A 283 2.51 -18.07 -14.52
N ARG A 284 3.24 -19.15 -14.27
CA ARG A 284 3.62 -20.10 -15.29
C ARG A 284 2.40 -20.74 -15.93
N VAL A 285 2.54 -21.25 -17.16
CA VAL A 285 1.48 -21.93 -17.88
C VAL A 285 0.78 -22.99 -16.99
N GLY A 286 -0.51 -22.85 -16.81
CA GLY A 286 -1.34 -23.77 -16.03
C GLY A 286 -1.17 -23.70 -14.51
N GLN A 287 -0.30 -22.82 -14.00
CA GLN A 287 -0.12 -22.65 -12.55
C GLN A 287 -1.10 -21.63 -11.96
N LEU A 288 -1.34 -21.74 -10.66
CA LEU A 288 -2.26 -20.92 -9.87
C LEU A 288 -3.73 -20.98 -10.32
N GLN A 289 -4.09 -21.90 -11.20
CA GLN A 289 -5.46 -22.09 -11.65
C GLN A 289 -6.29 -22.87 -10.64
N ALA A 290 -7.55 -22.44 -10.45
CA ALA A 290 -8.53 -23.08 -9.59
C ALA A 290 -9.94 -22.75 -10.09
N PRO A 291 -11.01 -23.39 -9.57
CA PRO A 291 -12.38 -22.93 -9.82
C PRO A 291 -12.56 -21.45 -9.51
N ALA A 292 -13.47 -20.77 -10.19
CA ALA A 292 -13.69 -19.35 -9.98
C ALA A 292 -13.94 -19.01 -8.50
N LEU A 293 -13.22 -18.01 -8.00
CA LEU A 293 -13.39 -17.53 -6.64
C LEU A 293 -14.80 -16.94 -6.45
N ASN A 294 -15.38 -17.18 -5.27
CA ASN A 294 -16.61 -16.47 -4.90
C ASN A 294 -16.30 -14.99 -4.62
N THR A 295 -16.76 -14.13 -5.49
CA THR A 295 -16.51 -12.68 -5.45
C THR A 295 -17.59 -11.88 -4.73
N SER A 296 -18.50 -12.54 -4.01
CA SER A 296 -19.54 -11.87 -3.24
C SER A 296 -18.96 -10.84 -2.29
N GLY A 297 -19.41 -9.58 -2.43
CA GLY A 297 -18.91 -8.44 -1.64
C GLY A 297 -17.61 -7.81 -2.13
N LEU A 298 -16.98 -8.30 -3.21
CA LEU A 298 -15.79 -7.66 -3.80
C LEU A 298 -16.16 -6.52 -4.76
N SER A 299 -17.35 -6.56 -5.38
CA SER A 299 -17.82 -5.54 -6.33
C SER A 299 -18.02 -4.14 -5.72
N ALA A 300 -17.91 -4.00 -4.41
CA ALA A 300 -17.93 -2.71 -3.73
C ALA A 300 -16.61 -1.91 -3.89
N TYR A 301 -15.53 -2.58 -4.30
CA TYR A 301 -14.21 -1.97 -4.43
C TYR A 301 -13.92 -1.57 -5.88
N ALA A 302 -13.15 -0.48 -6.05
CA ALA A 302 -12.74 -0.01 -7.36
C ALA A 302 -11.87 -1.05 -8.07
N ASP A 303 -12.03 -1.19 -9.37
CA ASP A 303 -11.24 -2.10 -10.21
C ASP A 303 -11.13 -3.56 -9.66
N TRP A 304 -12.08 -3.97 -8.81
CA TRP A 304 -12.09 -5.27 -8.16
C TRP A 304 -11.93 -6.45 -9.12
N ASN A 305 -12.45 -6.30 -10.35
CA ASN A 305 -12.43 -7.29 -11.43
C ASN A 305 -11.36 -7.01 -12.51
N ARG A 306 -10.34 -6.24 -12.19
CA ARG A 306 -9.19 -5.94 -13.04
C ARG A 306 -7.93 -6.45 -12.39
N ASP A 307 -7.15 -7.23 -13.12
CA ASP A 307 -5.86 -7.73 -12.67
C ASP A 307 -4.80 -6.61 -12.59
N PHE A 308 -3.60 -6.95 -12.15
CA PHE A 308 -2.48 -6.01 -12.03
C PHE A 308 -2.14 -5.29 -13.34
N ASN A 309 -2.40 -5.91 -14.49
CA ASN A 309 -2.21 -5.33 -15.83
C ASN A 309 -3.45 -4.59 -16.36
N GLY A 310 -4.54 -4.51 -15.58
CA GLY A 310 -5.80 -3.91 -16.01
C GLY A 310 -6.67 -4.83 -16.88
N THR A 311 -6.30 -6.11 -17.03
CA THR A 311 -7.08 -7.11 -17.75
C THR A 311 -8.29 -7.54 -16.92
N GLY A 312 -9.41 -7.86 -17.57
CA GLY A 312 -10.57 -8.41 -16.87
C GLY A 312 -10.26 -9.74 -16.20
N ASP A 313 -10.59 -9.87 -14.91
CA ASP A 313 -10.34 -11.09 -14.15
C ASP A 313 -11.55 -12.02 -14.16
N SER A 314 -11.34 -13.26 -14.60
CA SER A 314 -12.32 -14.34 -14.55
C SER A 314 -12.34 -15.06 -13.18
N TRP A 315 -11.43 -14.71 -12.29
CA TRP A 315 -11.25 -15.27 -10.95
C TRP A 315 -10.87 -16.75 -10.91
N THR A 316 -10.36 -17.27 -12.03
CA THR A 316 -9.89 -18.65 -12.14
C THR A 316 -8.38 -18.80 -11.93
N THR A 317 -7.65 -17.69 -11.79
CA THR A 317 -6.23 -17.66 -11.42
C THR A 317 -6.09 -17.03 -10.02
N ARG A 318 -5.23 -17.56 -9.16
CA ARG A 318 -4.94 -16.98 -7.85
C ARG A 318 -3.75 -16.03 -7.96
N GLY A 319 -3.78 -14.94 -7.17
CA GLY A 319 -2.77 -13.90 -7.23
C GLY A 319 -3.20 -12.69 -8.05
N ALA A 320 -2.27 -11.80 -8.34
CA ALA A 320 -2.52 -10.48 -8.91
C ALA A 320 -2.81 -10.46 -10.42
N TYR A 321 -2.71 -11.59 -11.08
CA TYR A 321 -2.87 -11.69 -12.54
C TYR A 321 -4.00 -12.64 -12.93
N ALA A 322 -4.75 -12.26 -13.95
CA ALA A 322 -5.89 -13.02 -14.47
C ALA A 322 -5.49 -14.20 -15.38
N GLY A 323 -4.24 -14.28 -15.81
CA GLY A 323 -3.77 -15.27 -16.79
C GLY A 323 -2.50 -15.98 -16.38
N THR A 324 -2.04 -16.90 -17.27
CA THR A 324 -0.82 -17.69 -17.09
C THR A 324 0.04 -17.69 -18.37
N GLY A 325 1.34 -17.92 -18.26
CA GLY A 325 2.28 -18.01 -19.38
C GLY A 325 3.19 -16.79 -19.49
N THR A 326 3.19 -16.10 -20.62
CA THR A 326 3.98 -14.89 -20.82
C THR A 326 3.23 -13.67 -20.32
N ASN A 327 3.89 -12.83 -19.51
CA ASN A 327 3.30 -11.59 -19.03
C ASN A 327 3.06 -10.61 -20.20
N PRO A 328 1.80 -10.26 -20.50
CA PRO A 328 1.49 -9.37 -21.61
C PRO A 328 1.60 -7.88 -21.25
N GLY A 329 1.83 -7.57 -19.97
CA GLY A 329 1.75 -6.21 -19.46
C GLY A 329 3.06 -5.68 -18.87
N TRP A 330 2.94 -4.80 -17.90
CA TRP A 330 4.07 -4.12 -17.27
C TRP A 330 4.98 -5.08 -16.50
N GLN A 331 6.28 -5.00 -16.76
CA GLN A 331 7.30 -5.75 -16.02
C GLN A 331 7.73 -4.97 -14.77
N PRO A 332 7.79 -5.60 -13.58
CA PRO A 332 8.18 -4.95 -12.35
C PRO A 332 9.56 -4.27 -12.43
N GLN A 333 9.59 -2.97 -12.20
CA GLN A 333 10.79 -2.14 -12.28
C GLN A 333 10.64 -0.88 -11.40
N LEU A 334 11.74 -0.18 -11.11
CA LEU A 334 11.73 1.10 -10.38
C LEU A 334 11.47 2.27 -11.32
N ALA A 335 10.28 2.28 -11.90
CA ALA A 335 9.76 3.34 -12.76
C ALA A 335 8.27 3.55 -12.44
N ILE A 336 7.73 4.69 -12.82
CA ILE A 336 6.28 4.92 -12.74
C ILE A 336 5.56 3.81 -13.52
N LYS A 337 4.62 3.14 -12.86
CA LYS A 337 3.75 2.17 -13.51
C LYS A 337 2.73 2.94 -14.37
N PRO A 338 2.56 2.58 -15.64
CA PRO A 338 1.63 3.25 -16.54
C PRO A 338 0.16 3.02 -16.18
#